data_3a61a8e60c09aa495fc90859839fbb08
#
_entry.id   3a61a8e60c09aa495fc90859839fbb08
#
_cell.length_a   1.000
_cell.length_b   1.000
_cell.length_c   1.000
_cell.angle_alpha   90.00
_cell.angle_beta   90.00
_cell.angle_gamma   90.00
#
_symmetry.space_group_name_H-M   'P 1'
#
loop_
_entity.id
_entity.type
_entity.pdbx_description
1 polymer ?
#
loop_
_entity_poly.entity_id
_entity_poly.type
_entity_poly.pdbx_seq_one_letter_code
_entity_poly.pdbx_strand_id
1 'polypeptide(L)'
;MKPGCCAEYTVPQVGAPRLTVRRYWQLTDHEHPDDFTHTAAKVRDLVMDAVTRQLVSDVPVATFLSGGLDSSLISAIADSHFTARGKTLQTFSVGYQDNKK
;
A
#
# COMPACT_ATOMS: atom_id res chain seq x y z
N MET A 1 7.17 -1.40 18.06
CA MET A 1 8.21 -1.80 17.08
C MET A 1 8.53 -0.60 16.21
N LYS A 2 9.80 -0.39 15.83
CA LYS A 2 10.17 0.73 14.94
C LYS A 2 9.75 0.44 13.50
N PRO A 3 9.42 1.46 12.67
CA PRO A 3 9.17 1.28 11.24
C PRO A 3 10.34 0.58 10.54
N GLY A 4 10.04 -0.22 9.52
CA GLY A 4 11.04 -0.99 8.79
C GLY A 4 11.69 -2.12 9.58
N CYS A 5 11.08 -2.52 10.70
CA CYS A 5 11.56 -3.64 11.53
C CYS A 5 10.52 -4.77 11.55
N CYS A 6 11.00 -6.00 11.63
CA CYS A 6 10.20 -7.16 11.97
C CYS A 6 10.71 -7.77 13.29
N ALA A 7 9.78 -8.40 14.01
CA ALA A 7 10.07 -9.12 15.24
C ALA A 7 9.71 -10.60 15.06
N GLU A 8 10.61 -11.46 15.49
CA GLU A 8 10.41 -12.91 15.52
C GLU A 8 10.41 -13.36 16.97
N TYR A 9 9.34 -14.02 17.39
CA TYR A 9 9.20 -14.59 18.72
C TYR A 9 9.26 -16.10 18.63
N THR A 10 10.32 -16.67 19.19
CA THR A 10 10.54 -18.11 19.17
C THR A 10 10.30 -18.68 20.56
N VAL A 11 9.46 -19.70 20.64
CA VAL A 11 9.21 -20.47 21.86
C VAL A 11 9.84 -21.85 21.64
N PRO A 12 11.05 -22.09 22.20
CA PRO A 12 11.69 -23.39 22.07
C PRO A 12 11.00 -24.42 22.98
N GLN A 13 11.10 -25.71 22.64
CA GLN A 13 10.59 -26.77 23.50
C GLN A 13 11.31 -26.86 24.86
N VAL A 14 12.56 -26.42 24.91
CA VAL A 14 13.41 -26.34 26.11
C VAL A 14 14.11 -24.99 26.10
N GLY A 15 14.05 -24.26 27.21
CA GLY A 15 14.67 -22.95 27.38
C GLY A 15 13.68 -21.80 27.42
N ALA A 16 14.18 -20.59 27.57
CA ALA A 16 13.37 -19.38 27.64
C ALA A 16 12.97 -18.90 26.27
N PRO A 17 11.75 -18.31 26.12
CA PRO A 17 11.33 -17.64 24.91
C PRO A 17 12.29 -16.52 24.51
N ARG A 18 12.49 -16.34 23.22
CA ARG A 18 13.39 -15.33 22.66
C ARG A 18 12.66 -14.43 21.67
N LEU A 19 12.81 -13.13 21.85
CA LEU A 19 12.37 -12.11 20.91
C LEU A 19 13.59 -11.57 20.17
N THR A 20 13.58 -11.67 18.84
CA THR A 20 14.61 -11.08 17.98
C THR A 20 13.97 -10.00 17.12
N VAL A 21 14.55 -8.80 17.12
CA VAL A 21 14.10 -7.69 16.28
C VAL A 21 15.18 -7.40 15.26
N ARG A 22 14.82 -7.40 13.97
CA ARG A 22 15.73 -7.02 12.89
C ARG A 22 15.12 -5.92 12.03
N ARG A 23 15.96 -5.00 11.57
CA ARG A 23 15.56 -4.01 10.56
C ARG A 23 15.73 -4.62 9.18
N TYR A 24 14.65 -4.57 8.38
CA TYR A 24 14.65 -5.03 6.99
C TYR A 24 14.60 -3.88 5.99
N TRP A 25 14.20 -2.68 6.44
CA TRP A 25 14.11 -1.49 5.60
C TRP A 25 14.42 -0.22 6.39
N GLN A 26 15.01 0.74 5.71
CA GLN A 26 15.30 2.07 6.24
C GLN A 26 15.16 3.08 5.11
N LEU A 27 14.50 4.20 5.39
CA LEU A 27 14.49 5.34 4.48
C LEU A 27 15.91 5.89 4.36
N THR A 28 16.38 6.01 3.14
CA THR A 28 17.66 6.65 2.80
C THR A 28 17.37 7.82 1.87
N ASP A 29 18.07 8.92 2.11
CA ASP A 29 17.98 10.11 1.28
C ASP A 29 19.20 10.14 0.34
N HIS A 30 18.94 10.28 -0.95
CA HIS A 30 19.96 10.34 -1.99
C HIS A 30 19.57 11.37 -3.02
N GLU A 31 20.54 12.20 -3.38
CA GLU A 31 20.41 13.04 -4.58
C GLU A 31 20.33 12.16 -5.83
N HIS A 32 19.53 12.58 -6.80
CA HIS A 32 19.41 11.92 -8.10
C HIS A 32 19.54 12.94 -9.23
N PRO A 33 20.10 12.53 -10.39
CA PRO A 33 20.36 13.43 -11.49
C PRO A 33 19.15 13.70 -12.41
N ASP A 34 18.02 13.07 -12.14
CA ASP A 34 16.85 13.18 -13.01
C ASP A 34 16.22 14.56 -12.91
N ASP A 35 15.73 15.08 -14.02
CA ASP A 35 14.88 16.25 -14.07
C ASP A 35 13.45 15.94 -13.56
N PHE A 36 12.62 16.97 -13.50
CA PHE A 36 11.24 16.83 -13.02
C PHE A 36 10.43 15.82 -13.84
N THR A 37 10.56 15.82 -15.16
CA THR A 37 9.79 14.95 -16.05
C THR A 37 10.14 13.47 -15.84
N HIS A 38 11.42 13.16 -15.75
CA HIS A 38 11.90 11.81 -15.49
C HIS A 38 11.54 11.36 -14.08
N THR A 39 11.67 12.25 -13.10
CA THR A 39 11.26 11.96 -11.71
C THR A 39 9.77 11.65 -11.61
N ALA A 40 8.92 12.48 -12.22
CA ALA A 40 7.46 12.26 -12.21
C ALA A 40 7.08 10.93 -12.87
N ALA A 41 7.72 10.57 -13.98
CA ALA A 41 7.50 9.29 -14.64
C ALA A 41 7.89 8.10 -13.72
N LYS A 42 9.07 8.16 -13.09
CA LYS A 42 9.52 7.13 -12.14
C LYS A 42 8.59 7.00 -10.94
N VAL A 43 8.15 8.11 -10.36
CA VAL A 43 7.20 8.10 -9.24
C VAL A 43 5.89 7.45 -9.65
N ARG A 44 5.35 7.80 -10.82
CA ARG A 44 4.15 7.17 -11.37
C ARG A 44 4.31 5.65 -11.48
N ASP A 45 5.40 5.20 -12.07
CA ASP A 45 5.64 3.78 -12.31
C ASP A 45 5.81 3.01 -10.98
N LEU A 46 6.50 3.61 -10.00
CA LEU A 46 6.64 3.05 -8.66
C LEU A 46 5.29 2.93 -7.93
N VAL A 47 4.43 3.95 -8.03
CA VAL A 47 3.09 3.92 -7.42
C VAL A 47 2.22 2.85 -8.09
N MET A 48 2.24 2.78 -9.42
CA MET A 48 1.50 1.75 -10.17
C MET A 48 1.97 0.33 -9.80
N ASP A 49 3.27 0.10 -9.74
CA ASP A 49 3.84 -1.20 -9.33
C ASP A 49 3.46 -1.54 -7.89
N ALA A 50 3.61 -0.59 -6.96
CA ALA A 50 3.27 -0.79 -5.56
C ALA A 50 1.79 -1.16 -5.36
N VAL A 51 0.87 -0.45 -5.99
CA VAL A 51 -0.57 -0.78 -5.93
C VAL A 51 -0.83 -2.14 -6.55
N THR A 52 -0.32 -2.40 -7.76
CA THR A 52 -0.57 -3.64 -8.48
C THR A 52 -0.12 -4.88 -7.69
N ARG A 53 1.03 -4.81 -7.02
CA ARG A 53 1.54 -5.89 -6.16
C ARG A 53 0.65 -6.18 -4.97
N GLN A 54 -0.10 -5.19 -4.47
CA GLN A 54 -1.03 -5.35 -3.34
C GLN A 54 -2.39 -5.93 -3.74
N LEU A 55 -2.67 -6.06 -5.05
CA LEU A 55 -3.96 -6.58 -5.55
C LEU A 55 -4.00 -8.11 -5.67
N VAL A 56 -2.94 -8.80 -5.28
CA VAL A 56 -2.89 -10.28 -5.26
C VAL A 56 -3.72 -10.78 -4.08
N SER A 57 -4.80 -11.50 -4.37
CA SER A 57 -5.73 -11.99 -3.35
C SER A 57 -6.51 -13.20 -3.85
N ASP A 58 -6.82 -14.13 -2.95
CA ASP A 58 -7.68 -15.30 -3.19
C ASP A 58 -9.18 -14.96 -3.06
N VAL A 59 -9.49 -13.75 -2.61
CA VAL A 59 -10.87 -13.24 -2.43
C VAL A 59 -11.07 -11.95 -3.21
N PRO A 60 -12.33 -11.54 -3.47
CA PRO A 60 -12.59 -10.25 -4.10
C PRO A 60 -11.95 -9.09 -3.31
N VAL A 61 -11.25 -8.21 -4.04
CA VAL A 61 -10.64 -7.00 -3.48
C VAL A 61 -11.57 -5.82 -3.70
N ALA A 62 -11.65 -4.96 -2.69
CA ALA A 62 -12.35 -3.70 -2.78
C ALA A 62 -11.47 -2.56 -2.23
N THR A 63 -11.78 -1.33 -2.57
CA THR A 63 -11.07 -0.15 -2.07
C THR A 63 -12.01 0.78 -1.30
N PHE A 64 -11.47 1.49 -0.32
CA PHE A 64 -12.16 2.61 0.33
C PHE A 64 -11.88 3.90 -0.43
N LEU A 65 -12.94 4.53 -0.92
CA LEU A 65 -12.88 5.79 -1.65
C LEU A 65 -13.32 6.93 -0.72
N SER A 66 -12.36 7.59 -0.10
CA SER A 66 -12.62 8.65 0.90
C SER A 66 -12.86 10.04 0.29
N GLY A 67 -12.73 10.18 -1.02
CA GLY A 67 -12.80 11.48 -1.73
C GLY A 67 -11.47 12.25 -1.73
N GLY A 68 -10.42 11.74 -1.09
CA GLY A 68 -9.06 12.28 -1.15
C GLY A 68 -8.32 11.86 -2.42
N LEU A 69 -7.25 12.60 -2.75
CA LEU A 69 -6.42 12.34 -3.95
C LEU A 69 -5.81 10.94 -3.90
N ASP A 70 -5.23 10.55 -2.77
CA ASP A 70 -4.51 9.28 -2.62
C ASP A 70 -5.45 8.08 -2.82
N SER A 71 -6.60 8.07 -2.16
CA SER A 71 -7.58 6.99 -2.29
C SER A 71 -8.17 6.90 -3.70
N SER A 72 -8.35 8.05 -4.37
CA SER A 72 -8.82 8.11 -5.75
C SER A 72 -7.78 7.55 -6.72
N LEU A 73 -6.51 7.91 -6.54
CA LEU A 73 -5.40 7.39 -7.35
C LEU A 73 -5.25 5.87 -7.20
N ILE A 74 -5.23 5.37 -5.96
CA ILE A 74 -5.14 3.94 -5.68
C ILE A 74 -6.32 3.19 -6.31
N SER A 75 -7.55 3.71 -6.15
CA SER A 75 -8.74 3.09 -6.72
C SER A 75 -8.72 3.08 -8.25
N ALA A 76 -8.26 4.16 -8.89
CA ALA A 76 -8.15 4.23 -10.35
C ALA A 76 -7.13 3.23 -10.91
N ILE A 77 -5.99 3.07 -10.26
CA ILE A 77 -4.98 2.07 -10.64
C ILE A 77 -5.53 0.65 -10.46
N ALA A 78 -6.18 0.38 -9.32
CA ALA A 78 -6.79 -0.91 -9.04
C ALA A 78 -7.89 -1.25 -10.05
N ASP A 79 -8.76 -0.29 -10.40
CA ASP A 79 -9.81 -0.46 -11.40
C ASP A 79 -9.22 -0.80 -12.78
N SER A 80 -8.22 -0.07 -13.23
CA SER A 80 -7.51 -0.35 -14.47
C SER A 80 -6.91 -1.76 -14.49
N HIS A 81 -6.34 -2.21 -13.36
CA HIS A 81 -5.77 -3.55 -13.22
C HIS A 81 -6.83 -4.66 -13.33
N PHE A 82 -8.01 -4.48 -12.71
CA PHE A 82 -9.09 -5.47 -12.75
C PHE A 82 -9.82 -5.44 -14.09
N THR A 83 -10.10 -4.27 -14.64
CA THR A 83 -10.75 -4.11 -15.95
C THR A 83 -9.95 -4.78 -17.06
N ALA A 84 -8.63 -4.63 -17.07
CA ALA A 84 -7.75 -5.33 -18.03
C ALA A 84 -7.84 -6.87 -17.94
N ARG A 85 -8.39 -7.41 -16.85
CA ARG A 85 -8.62 -8.85 -16.61
C ARG A 85 -10.08 -9.27 -16.68
N GLY A 86 -10.95 -8.39 -17.20
CA GLY A 86 -12.41 -8.63 -17.31
C GLY A 86 -13.12 -8.69 -15.95
N LYS A 87 -12.54 -8.06 -14.91
CA LYS A 87 -13.10 -8.00 -13.56
C LYS A 87 -13.50 -6.57 -13.22
N THR A 88 -14.42 -6.42 -12.28
CA THR A 88 -14.88 -5.12 -11.76
C THR A 88 -14.35 -4.90 -10.36
N LEU A 89 -13.82 -3.70 -10.10
CA LEU A 89 -13.45 -3.26 -8.76
C LEU A 89 -14.70 -2.79 -8.01
N GLN A 90 -14.82 -3.18 -6.75
CA GLN A 90 -15.80 -2.63 -5.83
C GLN A 90 -15.16 -1.52 -5.00
N THR A 91 -15.89 -0.42 -4.79
CA THR A 91 -15.45 0.68 -3.94
C THR A 91 -16.50 0.96 -2.86
N PHE A 92 -16.03 1.35 -1.68
CA PHE A 92 -16.86 1.74 -0.57
C PHE A 92 -16.54 3.17 -0.14
N SER A 93 -17.58 3.97 0.07
CA SER A 93 -17.45 5.33 0.62
C SER A 93 -18.34 5.48 1.84
N VAL A 94 -17.87 6.24 2.83
CA VAL A 94 -18.64 6.60 4.00
C VAL A 94 -18.95 8.08 3.93
N GLY A 95 -20.24 8.42 3.93
CA GLY A 95 -20.72 9.79 4.00
C GLY A 95 -21.43 10.05 5.33
N TYR A 96 -21.31 11.26 5.85
CA TYR A 96 -22.08 11.74 7.00
C TYR A 96 -23.14 12.71 6.49
N GLN A 97 -24.38 12.52 6.92
CA GLN A 97 -25.40 13.56 6.76
C GLN A 97 -25.18 14.63 7.84
N ASP A 98 -24.74 15.81 7.45
CA ASP A 98 -24.79 16.97 8.33
C ASP A 98 -26.27 17.30 8.61
N ASN A 99 -26.78 16.88 9.76
CA ASN A 99 -27.99 17.44 10.31
C ASN A 99 -27.69 18.88 10.73
N LYS A 100 -27.73 19.81 9.78
CA LYS A 100 -27.84 21.23 10.12
C LYS A 100 -29.14 21.43 10.90
N LYS A 101 -29.00 21.58 12.22
CA LYS A 101 -30.05 22.16 13.06
C LYS A 101 -30.20 23.64 12.75
#